data_a0bcb92619ab67f72ff5e48a1cfa1a77
#
_entry.id   a0bcb92619ab67f72ff5e48a1cfa1a77
#
_cell.length_a   1.000
_cell.length_b   1.000
_cell.length_c   1.000
_cell.angle_alpha   90.00
_cell.angle_beta   90.00
_cell.angle_gamma   90.00
#
_symmetry.space_group_name_H-M   'P 1'
#
loop_
_entity.id
_entity.type
_entity.pdbx_description
1 polymer ?
#
loop_
_entity_poly.entity_id
_entity_poly.type
_entity_poly.pdbx_seq_one_letter_code
_entity_poly.pdbx_strand_id
1 'polypeptide(L)'
;MAKPKELLEELAHPGPHEVVRGNLALAGLPGVVFTPRSGLGLPGVAFGHGWLQPPGRYRALLSHLASWGIVAAAPSTQRGPLPSHRIFAADLRATLDLITGVRLGPGGLSVDPAKLGLAGHSVGGGSAVLAAADDSRVRAVATFAAAQTLPPATDAARKITVPGLHLAAEGDLVTPAAGNAEAIAKAWGGPVQLRLLGKSSHLAVTEGTHWSQRLLHGKPQRRTQRVVRALFTAFFLTELGGSDKFRALLEADVKRAAIEYDPGLERAA
;
A
#
# COMPACT_ATOMS: atom_id res chain seq x y z
N MET A 1 2.11 -27.67 0.28
CA MET A 1 1.95 -26.21 0.25
C MET A 1 1.93 -25.76 -1.21
N ALA A 2 1.09 -24.79 -1.58
CA ALA A 2 1.06 -24.24 -2.93
C ALA A 2 2.39 -23.54 -3.26
N LYS A 3 2.82 -23.63 -4.51
CA LYS A 3 4.08 -23.01 -4.94
C LYS A 3 3.97 -21.49 -5.00
N PRO A 4 5.03 -20.71 -4.71
CA PRO A 4 4.98 -19.23 -4.75
C PRO A 4 4.45 -18.67 -6.08
N LYS A 5 4.78 -19.30 -7.21
CA LYS A 5 4.27 -18.91 -8.51
C LYS A 5 2.75 -19.09 -8.65
N GLU A 6 2.21 -20.15 -8.10
CA GLU A 6 0.76 -20.43 -8.12
C GLU A 6 0.00 -19.44 -7.25
N LEU A 7 0.55 -19.12 -6.06
CA LEU A 7 0.01 -18.09 -5.17
C LEU A 7 0.05 -16.69 -5.80
N LEU A 8 1.14 -16.36 -6.51
CA LEU A 8 1.23 -15.09 -7.24
C LEU A 8 0.15 -14.99 -8.32
N GLU A 9 -0.05 -16.06 -9.09
CA GLU A 9 -1.09 -16.10 -10.12
C GLU A 9 -2.49 -16.01 -9.50
N GLU A 10 -2.76 -16.75 -8.43
CA GLU A 10 -4.03 -16.68 -7.69
C GLU A 10 -4.31 -15.24 -7.24
N LEU A 11 -3.36 -14.61 -6.55
CA LEU A 11 -3.52 -13.27 -6.01
C LEU A 11 -3.40 -12.14 -7.06
N ALA A 12 -2.96 -12.43 -8.28
CA ALA A 12 -2.98 -11.47 -9.37
C ALA A 12 -4.38 -11.29 -9.98
N HIS A 13 -5.31 -12.21 -9.71
CA HIS A 13 -6.70 -12.16 -10.12
C HIS A 13 -7.58 -11.55 -9.01
N PRO A 14 -8.74 -10.97 -9.33
CA PRO A 14 -9.69 -10.51 -8.32
C PRO A 14 -10.07 -11.65 -7.38
N GLY A 15 -10.28 -11.32 -6.11
CA GLY A 15 -10.76 -12.24 -5.09
C GLY A 15 -12.26 -12.55 -5.24
N PRO A 16 -12.81 -13.35 -4.31
CA PRO A 16 -14.18 -13.88 -4.42
C PRO A 16 -15.27 -12.86 -4.06
N HIS A 17 -14.92 -11.69 -3.51
CA HIS A 17 -15.92 -10.73 -3.04
C HIS A 17 -16.34 -9.76 -4.15
N GLU A 18 -17.65 -9.53 -4.27
CA GLU A 18 -18.19 -8.40 -5.03
C GLU A 18 -17.77 -7.08 -4.37
N VAL A 19 -17.33 -6.12 -5.18
CA VAL A 19 -16.78 -4.86 -4.69
C VAL A 19 -17.75 -3.72 -4.87
N VAL A 20 -17.93 -2.94 -3.81
CA VAL A 20 -18.70 -1.68 -3.80
C VAL A 20 -17.75 -0.50 -3.67
N ARG A 21 -18.03 0.57 -4.41
CA ARG A 21 -17.30 1.83 -4.31
C ARG A 21 -18.14 2.87 -3.56
N GLY A 22 -17.55 3.49 -2.56
CA GLY A 22 -18.12 4.61 -1.80
C GLY A 22 -17.34 5.91 -1.96
N ASN A 23 -17.92 6.99 -1.44
CA ASN A 23 -17.35 8.33 -1.43
C ASN A 23 -17.11 8.77 0.02
N LEU A 24 -15.85 8.97 0.41
CA LEU A 24 -15.48 9.41 1.76
C LEU A 24 -15.92 10.85 2.05
N ALA A 25 -16.18 11.67 1.02
CA ALA A 25 -16.66 13.03 1.21
C ALA A 25 -18.03 13.09 1.94
N LEU A 26 -18.83 12.03 1.87
CA LEU A 26 -20.08 11.90 2.62
C LEU A 26 -19.85 11.88 4.15
N ALA A 27 -18.64 11.52 4.56
CA ALA A 27 -18.21 11.51 5.96
C ALA A 27 -17.18 12.60 6.29
N GLY A 28 -17.09 13.65 5.45
CA GLY A 28 -16.30 14.85 5.68
C GLY A 28 -14.87 14.83 5.19
N LEU A 29 -14.38 13.74 4.60
CA LEU A 29 -13.03 13.64 4.04
C LEU A 29 -13.10 13.35 2.53
N PRO A 30 -12.67 14.27 1.66
CA PRO A 30 -12.64 13.99 0.22
C PRO A 30 -11.82 12.74 -0.10
N GLY A 31 -12.43 11.77 -0.81
CA GLY A 31 -11.74 10.53 -1.13
C GLY A 31 -12.67 9.43 -1.62
N VAL A 32 -12.09 8.25 -1.82
CA VAL A 32 -12.82 7.06 -2.27
C VAL A 32 -12.57 5.90 -1.32
N VAL A 33 -13.57 5.03 -1.19
CA VAL A 33 -13.43 3.76 -0.49
C VAL A 33 -13.94 2.63 -1.37
N PHE A 34 -13.24 1.51 -1.35
CA PHE A 34 -13.64 0.25 -1.97
C PHE A 34 -13.82 -0.77 -0.86
N THR A 35 -14.95 -1.47 -0.87
CA THR A 35 -15.29 -2.46 0.15
C THR A 35 -15.81 -3.73 -0.50
N PRO A 36 -15.67 -4.88 0.15
CA PRO A 36 -16.57 -6.00 -0.14
C PRO A 36 -18.03 -5.55 0.05
N ARG A 37 -18.97 -6.28 -0.54
CA ARG A 37 -20.40 -5.97 -0.39
C ARG A 37 -20.91 -6.11 1.05
N SER A 38 -20.31 -7.03 1.81
CA SER A 38 -20.67 -7.32 3.21
C SER A 38 -19.46 -7.88 3.98
N GLY A 39 -19.58 -7.93 5.30
CA GLY A 39 -18.58 -8.51 6.19
C GLY A 39 -18.48 -7.72 7.50
N LEU A 40 -18.10 -8.38 8.57
CA LEU A 40 -17.90 -7.77 9.88
C LEU A 40 -16.46 -7.99 10.34
N GLY A 41 -15.86 -6.98 10.98
CA GLY A 41 -14.50 -7.05 11.50
C GLY A 41 -13.45 -7.26 10.41
N LEU A 42 -13.64 -6.64 9.24
CA LEU A 42 -12.72 -6.77 8.11
C LEU A 42 -11.42 -5.99 8.34
N PRO A 43 -10.30 -6.39 7.72
CA PRO A 43 -9.11 -5.55 7.64
C PRO A 43 -9.40 -4.24 6.90
N GLY A 44 -8.75 -3.14 7.34
CA GLY A 44 -8.86 -1.84 6.70
C GLY A 44 -7.50 -1.23 6.37
N VAL A 45 -7.37 -0.68 5.16
CA VAL A 45 -6.14 -0.06 4.66
C VAL A 45 -6.42 1.34 4.15
N ALA A 46 -5.69 2.34 4.66
CA ALA A 46 -5.67 3.67 4.07
C ALA A 46 -4.49 3.80 3.10
N PHE A 47 -4.76 4.32 1.90
CA PHE A 47 -3.80 4.40 0.79
C PHE A 47 -3.48 5.84 0.42
N GLY A 48 -2.18 6.20 0.49
CA GLY A 48 -1.64 7.49 0.04
C GLY A 48 -1.29 7.48 -1.45
N HIS A 49 -1.87 8.41 -2.21
CA HIS A 49 -1.56 8.59 -3.63
C HIS A 49 -0.21 9.30 -3.85
N GLY A 50 0.38 9.16 -5.03
CA GLY A 50 1.60 9.88 -5.42
C GLY A 50 1.35 11.35 -5.72
N TRP A 51 2.45 12.13 -5.80
CA TRP A 51 2.42 13.54 -6.15
C TRP A 51 1.66 13.78 -7.46
N LEU A 52 0.72 14.73 -7.44
CA LEU A 52 -0.17 15.09 -8.56
C LEU A 52 -1.02 13.93 -9.09
N GLN A 53 -1.14 12.81 -8.36
CA GLN A 53 -1.94 11.67 -8.78
C GLN A 53 -3.31 11.67 -8.08
N PRO A 54 -4.43 11.69 -8.80
CA PRO A 54 -5.73 11.49 -8.17
C PRO A 54 -5.89 10.01 -7.71
N PRO A 55 -6.62 9.73 -6.62
CA PRO A 55 -6.89 8.36 -6.17
C PRO A 55 -7.51 7.44 -7.22
N GLY A 56 -8.24 8.01 -8.19
CA GLY A 56 -8.81 7.26 -9.32
C GLY A 56 -7.77 6.51 -10.17
N ARG A 57 -6.50 6.91 -10.12
CA ARG A 57 -5.40 6.21 -10.80
C ARG A 57 -4.91 4.95 -10.10
N TYR A 58 -5.48 4.62 -8.94
CA TYR A 58 -5.20 3.41 -8.17
C TYR A 58 -6.45 2.54 -7.99
N ARG A 59 -7.50 2.82 -8.79
CA ARG A 59 -8.79 2.16 -8.68
C ARG A 59 -8.68 0.63 -8.74
N ALA A 60 -7.91 0.09 -9.68
CA ALA A 60 -7.77 -1.36 -9.82
C ALA A 60 -7.02 -1.98 -8.63
N LEU A 61 -6.04 -1.29 -8.04
CA LEU A 61 -5.37 -1.75 -6.82
C LEU A 61 -6.33 -1.76 -5.62
N LEU A 62 -7.04 -0.65 -5.39
CA LEU A 62 -7.96 -0.51 -4.26
C LEU A 62 -9.15 -1.48 -4.38
N SER A 63 -9.74 -1.58 -5.58
CA SER A 63 -10.81 -2.54 -5.88
C SER A 63 -10.32 -3.99 -5.73
N HIS A 64 -9.08 -4.26 -6.10
CA HIS A 64 -8.47 -5.58 -5.96
C HIS A 64 -8.33 -5.99 -4.49
N LEU A 65 -7.81 -5.11 -3.63
CA LEU A 65 -7.74 -5.37 -2.18
C LEU A 65 -9.15 -5.64 -1.61
N ALA A 66 -10.14 -4.85 -2.03
CA ALA A 66 -11.52 -5.05 -1.59
C ALA A 66 -12.11 -6.39 -2.06
N SER A 67 -11.77 -6.85 -3.27
CA SER A 67 -12.19 -8.17 -3.75
C SER A 67 -11.63 -9.34 -2.92
N TRP A 68 -10.54 -9.10 -2.20
CA TRP A 68 -9.93 -10.04 -1.26
C TRP A 68 -10.35 -9.82 0.21
N GLY A 69 -11.39 -9.02 0.45
CA GLY A 69 -11.94 -8.84 1.79
C GLY A 69 -11.29 -7.72 2.60
N ILE A 70 -10.45 -6.87 1.99
CA ILE A 70 -9.74 -5.78 2.65
C ILE A 70 -10.41 -4.45 2.28
N VAL A 71 -10.98 -3.72 3.23
CA VAL A 71 -11.49 -2.38 2.99
C VAL A 71 -10.33 -1.46 2.61
N ALA A 72 -10.38 -0.85 1.43
CA ALA A 72 -9.32 0.02 0.92
C ALA A 72 -9.83 1.43 0.67
N ALA A 73 -9.31 2.40 1.43
CA ALA A 73 -9.74 3.80 1.39
C ALA A 73 -8.58 4.71 1.00
N ALA A 74 -8.84 5.73 0.18
CA ALA A 74 -7.83 6.67 -0.26
C ALA A 74 -8.35 8.11 -0.18
N PRO A 75 -7.78 8.97 0.69
CA PRO A 75 -8.11 10.39 0.71
C PRO A 75 -7.66 11.06 -0.59
N SER A 76 -8.39 12.09 -1.01
CA SER A 76 -8.11 12.90 -2.21
C SER A 76 -7.62 14.29 -1.85
N THR A 77 -6.91 14.40 -0.73
CA THR A 77 -6.28 15.61 -0.21
C THR A 77 -4.85 15.75 -0.73
N GLN A 78 -4.17 16.84 -0.45
CA GLN A 78 -2.76 17.08 -0.78
C GLN A 78 -2.40 16.87 -2.26
N ARG A 79 -3.31 17.20 -3.18
CA ARG A 79 -3.15 17.02 -4.64
C ARG A 79 -2.48 18.20 -5.34
N GLY A 80 -2.18 19.26 -4.61
CA GLY A 80 -1.52 20.45 -5.14
C GLY A 80 -0.04 20.21 -5.46
N PRO A 81 0.62 21.21 -6.08
CA PRO A 81 2.05 21.12 -6.43
C PRO A 81 2.97 21.11 -5.21
N LEU A 82 2.53 21.65 -4.07
CA LEU A 82 3.28 21.69 -2.81
C LEU A 82 2.49 20.98 -1.70
N PRO A 83 2.45 19.64 -1.69
CA PRO A 83 1.73 18.89 -0.67
C PRO A 83 2.46 18.95 0.67
N SER A 84 1.72 19.06 1.76
CA SER A 84 2.26 18.86 3.10
C SER A 84 2.27 17.38 3.45
N HIS A 85 3.43 16.78 3.61
CA HIS A 85 3.56 15.36 3.98
C HIS A 85 2.99 15.08 5.36
N ARG A 86 3.14 16.03 6.32
CA ARG A 86 2.55 15.92 7.68
C ARG A 86 1.02 15.91 7.65
N ILE A 87 0.42 16.83 6.86
CA ILE A 87 -1.03 16.86 6.72
C ILE A 87 -1.51 15.60 6.00
N PHE A 88 -0.79 15.14 4.97
CA PHE A 88 -1.16 13.91 4.28
C PHE A 88 -1.08 12.68 5.20
N ALA A 89 -0.09 12.61 6.08
CA ALA A 89 -0.02 11.56 7.11
C ALA A 89 -1.21 11.65 8.09
N ALA A 90 -1.60 12.86 8.50
CA ALA A 90 -2.79 13.06 9.33
C ALA A 90 -4.08 12.66 8.59
N ASP A 91 -4.21 12.98 7.31
CA ASP A 91 -5.35 12.58 6.47
C ASP A 91 -5.46 11.05 6.32
N LEU A 92 -4.34 10.35 6.24
CA LEU A 92 -4.31 8.87 6.23
C LEU A 92 -4.82 8.30 7.56
N ARG A 93 -4.41 8.86 8.71
CA ARG A 93 -4.92 8.45 10.02
C ARG A 93 -6.41 8.76 10.15
N ALA A 94 -6.85 9.97 9.76
CA ALA A 94 -8.27 10.33 9.70
C ALA A 94 -9.08 9.39 8.79
N THR A 95 -8.47 8.90 7.70
CA THR A 95 -9.08 7.87 6.84
C THR A 95 -9.30 6.56 7.61
N LEU A 96 -8.33 6.13 8.42
CA LEU A 96 -8.48 4.95 9.29
C LEU A 96 -9.57 5.17 10.35
N ASP A 97 -9.62 6.35 10.99
CA ASP A 97 -10.66 6.70 11.95
C ASP A 97 -12.05 6.61 11.30
N LEU A 98 -12.18 7.14 10.10
CA LEU A 98 -13.42 7.18 9.37
C LEU A 98 -13.92 5.78 9.03
N ILE A 99 -13.07 4.92 8.45
CA ILE A 99 -13.50 3.57 8.05
C ILE A 99 -13.76 2.63 9.24
N THR A 100 -13.22 2.92 10.42
CA THR A 100 -13.49 2.17 11.65
C THR A 100 -14.68 2.70 12.43
N GLY A 101 -14.93 4.01 12.35
CA GLY A 101 -15.97 4.71 13.13
C GLY A 101 -17.37 4.59 12.55
N VAL A 102 -17.54 4.15 11.29
CA VAL A 102 -18.84 4.05 10.62
C VAL A 102 -19.11 2.69 10.02
N ARG A 103 -20.38 2.35 9.85
CA ARG A 103 -20.79 1.21 9.05
C ARG A 103 -20.73 1.60 7.58
N LEU A 104 -20.04 0.79 6.77
CA LEU A 104 -19.79 1.09 5.37
C LEU A 104 -20.71 0.29 4.44
N GLY A 105 -21.05 0.92 3.31
CA GLY A 105 -21.82 0.29 2.24
C GLY A 105 -23.23 -0.13 2.62
N PRO A 106 -24.00 -0.65 1.64
CA PRO A 106 -25.41 -1.03 1.85
C PRO A 106 -25.55 -2.24 2.78
N GLY A 107 -24.52 -3.07 2.91
CA GLY A 107 -24.48 -4.24 3.78
C GLY A 107 -24.09 -3.92 5.23
N GLY A 108 -23.84 -2.67 5.58
CA GLY A 108 -23.48 -2.28 6.95
C GLY A 108 -22.21 -2.94 7.47
N LEU A 109 -21.22 -3.17 6.59
CA LEU A 109 -19.96 -3.79 6.97
C LEU A 109 -19.17 -3.00 8.01
N SER A 110 -18.31 -3.66 8.76
CA SER A 110 -17.42 -3.00 9.73
C SER A 110 -15.97 -3.39 9.51
N VAL A 111 -15.08 -2.45 9.82
CA VAL A 111 -13.64 -2.65 9.90
C VAL A 111 -13.26 -2.93 11.36
N ASP A 112 -12.35 -3.87 11.57
CA ASP A 112 -11.79 -4.17 12.89
C ASP A 112 -10.66 -3.16 13.20
N PRO A 113 -10.75 -2.35 14.26
CA PRO A 113 -9.71 -1.39 14.63
C PRO A 113 -8.38 -2.05 15.02
N ALA A 114 -8.35 -3.36 15.27
CA ALA A 114 -7.12 -4.11 15.50
C ALA A 114 -6.45 -4.63 14.21
N LYS A 115 -7.08 -4.44 13.02
CA LYS A 115 -6.61 -4.94 11.72
C LYS A 115 -6.42 -3.81 10.73
N LEU A 116 -5.66 -2.79 11.12
CA LEU A 116 -5.43 -1.59 10.32
C LEU A 116 -4.06 -1.61 9.64
N GLY A 117 -4.03 -1.25 8.37
CA GLY A 117 -2.81 -1.09 7.60
C GLY A 117 -2.73 0.26 6.89
N LEU A 118 -1.54 0.61 6.50
CA LEU A 118 -1.27 1.77 5.66
C LEU A 118 -0.58 1.32 4.38
N ALA A 119 -0.93 1.96 3.28
CA ALA A 119 -0.24 1.74 2.01
C ALA A 119 -0.05 3.05 1.27
N GLY A 120 0.87 3.07 0.28
CA GLY A 120 0.99 4.26 -0.54
C GLY A 120 2.00 4.13 -1.66
N HIS A 121 1.93 5.12 -2.56
CA HIS A 121 2.83 5.29 -3.69
C HIS A 121 3.59 6.61 -3.56
N SER A 122 4.89 6.60 -3.81
CA SER A 122 5.71 7.81 -3.88
C SER A 122 5.61 8.64 -2.58
N VAL A 123 5.29 9.93 -2.66
CA VAL A 123 5.06 10.78 -1.46
C VAL A 123 3.95 10.24 -0.55
N GLY A 124 2.93 9.57 -1.11
CA GLY A 124 1.90 8.89 -0.32
C GLY A 124 2.46 7.68 0.43
N GLY A 125 3.46 6.98 -0.13
CA GLY A 125 4.19 5.91 0.55
C GLY A 125 5.01 6.44 1.73
N GLY A 126 5.77 7.52 1.53
CA GLY A 126 6.49 8.18 2.62
C GLY A 126 5.56 8.75 3.70
N SER A 127 4.42 9.35 3.29
CA SER A 127 3.41 9.83 4.24
C SER A 127 2.73 8.70 5.01
N ALA A 128 2.58 7.51 4.41
CA ALA A 128 2.10 6.32 5.11
C ALA A 128 3.10 5.86 6.20
N VAL A 129 4.40 5.97 5.93
CA VAL A 129 5.45 5.72 6.94
C VAL A 129 5.36 6.73 8.08
N LEU A 130 5.20 8.05 7.79
CA LEU A 130 4.98 9.06 8.83
C LEU A 130 3.73 8.75 9.67
N ALA A 131 2.62 8.39 9.01
CA ALA A 131 1.36 8.08 9.69
C ALA A 131 1.50 6.86 10.61
N ALA A 132 2.20 5.81 10.18
CA ALA A 132 2.41 4.59 10.96
C ALA A 132 3.24 4.84 12.23
N ALA A 133 4.23 5.73 12.16
CA ALA A 133 5.05 6.09 13.32
C ALA A 133 4.25 6.81 14.44
N ASP A 134 3.14 7.44 14.08
CA ASP A 134 2.29 8.24 14.97
C ASP A 134 0.94 7.57 15.30
N ASP A 135 0.70 6.32 14.87
CA ASP A 135 -0.56 5.60 15.13
C ASP A 135 -0.31 4.14 15.53
N SER A 136 -0.38 3.86 16.81
CA SER A 136 -0.14 2.54 17.40
C SER A 136 -1.16 1.46 17.00
N ARG A 137 -2.27 1.83 16.37
CA ARG A 137 -3.29 0.88 15.85
C ARG A 137 -2.86 0.24 14.53
N VAL A 138 -1.93 0.87 13.80
CA VAL A 138 -1.39 0.32 12.54
C VAL A 138 -0.62 -0.96 12.83
N ARG A 139 -0.89 -1.99 12.03
CA ARG A 139 -0.29 -3.33 12.16
C ARG A 139 0.59 -3.73 10.99
N ALA A 140 0.48 -3.05 9.85
CA ALA A 140 1.25 -3.36 8.66
C ALA A 140 1.36 -2.14 7.73
N VAL A 141 2.50 -1.99 7.04
CA VAL A 141 2.72 -0.90 6.07
C VAL A 141 3.26 -1.47 4.77
N ALA A 142 2.60 -1.15 3.63
CA ALA A 142 3.07 -1.56 2.31
C ALA A 142 3.24 -0.36 1.37
N THR A 143 4.40 -0.21 0.72
CA THR A 143 4.64 0.93 -0.17
C THR A 143 5.14 0.51 -1.55
N PHE A 144 4.83 1.29 -2.57
CA PHE A 144 5.45 1.21 -3.88
C PHE A 144 6.17 2.52 -4.19
N ALA A 145 7.48 2.41 -4.54
CA ALA A 145 8.32 3.55 -4.89
C ALA A 145 8.23 4.69 -3.85
N ALA A 146 8.24 4.36 -2.55
CA ALA A 146 8.10 5.34 -1.48
C ALA A 146 9.17 6.43 -1.60
N ALA A 147 8.76 7.70 -1.50
CA ALA A 147 9.63 8.86 -1.49
C ALA A 147 10.01 9.25 -0.05
N GLN A 148 11.18 9.86 0.10
CA GLN A 148 11.48 10.63 1.31
C GLN A 148 10.51 11.80 1.46
N THR A 149 10.29 12.21 2.69
CA THR A 149 9.33 13.23 3.07
C THR A 149 9.97 14.34 3.92
N LEU A 150 9.19 15.32 4.28
CA LEU A 150 9.55 16.31 5.29
C LEU A 150 8.43 16.34 6.36
N PRO A 151 8.71 15.86 7.62
CA PRO A 151 9.98 15.32 8.12
C PRO A 151 10.42 14.02 7.41
N PRO A 152 11.70 13.60 7.56
CA PRO A 152 12.22 12.44 6.85
C PRO A 152 11.47 11.14 7.21
N ALA A 153 11.04 10.37 6.18
CA ALA A 153 10.39 9.09 6.38
C ALA A 153 11.33 8.07 7.05
N THR A 154 12.65 8.17 6.84
CA THR A 154 13.65 7.35 7.54
C THR A 154 13.66 7.55 9.04
N ASP A 155 13.40 8.77 9.54
CA ASP A 155 13.35 9.02 10.98
C ASP A 155 12.06 8.44 11.61
N ALA A 156 10.96 8.46 10.86
CA ALA A 156 9.73 7.81 11.24
C ALA A 156 9.87 6.28 11.22
N ALA A 157 10.49 5.72 10.19
CA ALA A 157 10.70 4.28 10.02
C ALA A 157 11.41 3.63 11.22
N ARG A 158 12.37 4.31 11.85
CA ARG A 158 13.07 3.83 13.06
C ARG A 158 12.14 3.56 14.23
N LYS A 159 10.98 4.19 14.29
CA LYS A 159 10.00 4.08 15.37
C LYS A 159 8.95 2.99 15.11
N ILE A 160 8.88 2.46 13.91
CA ILE A 160 7.87 1.50 13.49
C ILE A 160 8.35 0.09 13.81
N THR A 161 7.58 -0.62 14.64
CA THR A 161 7.89 -2.00 15.06
C THR A 161 7.05 -3.06 14.35
N VAL A 162 6.05 -2.65 13.58
CA VAL A 162 5.18 -3.55 12.82
C VAL A 162 5.79 -3.90 11.46
N PRO A 163 5.36 -5.00 10.80
CA PRO A 163 5.87 -5.41 9.51
C PRO A 163 5.76 -4.34 8.42
N GLY A 164 6.82 -4.19 7.62
CA GLY A 164 6.91 -3.32 6.45
C GLY A 164 7.22 -4.09 5.16
N LEU A 165 6.47 -3.84 4.08
CA LEU A 165 6.77 -4.31 2.73
C LEU A 165 7.01 -3.12 1.81
N HIS A 166 8.24 -2.96 1.35
CA HIS A 166 8.61 -1.87 0.44
C HIS A 166 8.93 -2.43 -0.94
N LEU A 167 8.20 -1.98 -1.96
CA LEU A 167 8.43 -2.34 -3.35
C LEU A 167 9.07 -1.15 -4.05
N ALA A 168 10.28 -1.31 -4.56
CA ALA A 168 10.99 -0.30 -5.36
C ALA A 168 10.93 -0.65 -6.85
N ALA A 169 10.94 0.35 -7.72
CA ALA A 169 11.00 0.14 -9.16
C ALA A 169 12.45 0.31 -9.66
N GLU A 170 12.98 -0.69 -10.40
CA GLU A 170 14.35 -0.70 -10.89
C GLU A 170 14.69 0.51 -11.77
N GLY A 171 13.75 0.93 -12.63
CA GLY A 171 13.90 2.08 -13.52
C GLY A 171 13.25 3.37 -13.00
N ASP A 172 13.23 3.57 -11.70
CA ASP A 172 12.64 4.78 -11.10
C ASP A 172 13.64 5.93 -11.09
N LEU A 173 13.39 6.93 -11.93
CA LEU A 173 14.20 8.16 -12.01
C LEU A 173 13.66 9.29 -11.13
N VAL A 174 12.50 9.11 -10.52
CA VAL A 174 11.85 10.11 -9.64
C VAL A 174 12.21 9.88 -8.19
N THR A 175 12.10 8.62 -7.75
CA THR A 175 12.48 8.18 -6.41
C THR A 175 13.38 6.95 -6.51
N PRO A 176 14.66 7.11 -6.93
CA PRO A 176 15.61 6.00 -6.97
C PRO A 176 15.64 5.26 -5.63
N ALA A 177 15.71 3.92 -5.68
CA ALA A 177 15.57 3.08 -4.49
C ALA A 177 16.54 3.45 -3.36
N ALA A 178 17.83 3.66 -3.69
CA ALA A 178 18.92 3.86 -2.73
C ALA A 178 18.67 4.99 -1.72
N GLY A 179 18.19 6.16 -2.18
CA GLY A 179 17.91 7.30 -1.31
C GLY A 179 16.48 7.34 -0.74
N ASN A 180 15.63 6.42 -1.15
CA ASN A 180 14.19 6.45 -0.87
C ASN A 180 13.72 5.13 -0.24
N ALA A 181 13.07 4.24 -0.98
CA ALA A 181 12.49 3.00 -0.44
C ALA A 181 13.52 2.11 0.28
N GLU A 182 14.75 2.02 -0.24
CA GLU A 182 15.84 1.26 0.39
C GLU A 182 16.29 1.92 1.70
N ALA A 183 16.48 3.25 1.70
CA ALA A 183 16.86 3.97 2.92
C ALA A 183 15.78 3.84 4.01
N ILE A 184 14.49 3.88 3.62
CA ILE A 184 13.36 3.67 4.53
C ILE A 184 13.38 2.24 5.08
N ALA A 185 13.54 1.22 4.22
CA ALA A 185 13.59 -0.18 4.63
C ALA A 185 14.77 -0.47 5.58
N LYS A 186 15.97 0.04 5.26
CA LYS A 186 17.15 -0.11 6.13
C LYS A 186 17.02 0.60 7.48
N ALA A 187 16.20 1.66 7.56
CA ALA A 187 15.93 2.38 8.81
C ALA A 187 14.78 1.77 9.61
N TRP A 188 14.07 0.77 9.10
CA TRP A 188 12.86 0.21 9.72
C TRP A 188 13.16 -0.47 11.06
N GLY A 189 12.39 -0.13 12.11
CA GLY A 189 12.62 -0.65 13.47
C GLY A 189 12.02 -2.04 13.74
N GLY A 190 11.17 -2.55 12.87
CA GLY A 190 10.51 -3.85 12.96
C GLY A 190 10.88 -4.82 11.84
N PRO A 191 10.12 -5.90 11.65
CA PRO A 191 10.27 -6.77 10.49
C PRO A 191 10.06 -6.00 9.19
N VAL A 192 10.93 -6.19 8.21
CA VAL A 192 10.85 -5.43 6.96
C VAL A 192 11.35 -6.25 5.78
N GLN A 193 10.71 -6.05 4.63
CA GLN A 193 11.16 -6.59 3.37
C GLN A 193 11.17 -5.50 2.29
N LEU A 194 12.29 -5.38 1.58
CA LEU A 194 12.43 -4.60 0.37
C LEU A 194 12.51 -5.52 -0.84
N ARG A 195 11.70 -5.24 -1.87
CA ARG A 195 11.78 -5.92 -3.16
C ARG A 195 12.04 -4.94 -4.30
N LEU A 196 12.90 -5.34 -5.22
CA LEU A 196 13.14 -4.58 -6.45
C LEU A 196 12.32 -5.15 -7.60
N LEU A 197 11.44 -4.32 -8.17
CA LEU A 197 10.62 -4.70 -9.31
C LEU A 197 11.36 -4.42 -10.62
N GLY A 198 11.83 -5.50 -11.26
CA GLY A 198 12.58 -5.45 -12.51
C GLY A 198 11.75 -4.91 -13.68
N LYS A 199 12.36 -4.03 -14.48
CA LYS A 199 11.75 -3.37 -15.66
C LYS A 199 10.50 -2.55 -15.29
N SER A 200 10.47 -1.99 -14.10
CA SER A 200 9.40 -1.14 -13.58
C SER A 200 9.86 0.31 -13.48
N SER A 201 8.92 1.26 -13.58
CA SER A 201 9.16 2.70 -13.48
C SER A 201 8.28 3.32 -12.39
N HIS A 202 8.52 4.60 -12.05
CA HIS A 202 7.79 5.31 -10.99
C HIS A 202 6.26 5.19 -11.10
N LEU A 203 5.70 5.46 -12.27
CA LEU A 203 4.25 5.45 -12.49
C LEU A 203 3.69 4.08 -12.88
N ALA A 204 4.46 3.00 -12.79
CA ALA A 204 4.05 1.67 -13.23
C ALA A 204 2.80 1.13 -12.53
N VAL A 205 2.58 1.50 -11.26
CA VAL A 205 1.42 1.07 -10.45
C VAL A 205 0.14 1.83 -10.79
N THR A 206 0.25 2.99 -11.44
CA THR A 206 -0.89 3.85 -11.77
C THR A 206 -1.69 3.33 -12.96
N GLU A 207 -2.88 3.89 -13.19
CA GLU A 207 -3.77 3.52 -14.29
C GLU A 207 -4.06 4.71 -15.21
N GLY A 208 -4.45 4.41 -16.44
CA GLY A 208 -4.85 5.40 -17.42
C GLY A 208 -3.74 6.36 -17.83
N THR A 209 -4.12 7.37 -18.61
CA THR A 209 -3.25 8.48 -19.03
C THR A 209 -3.48 9.69 -18.14
N HIS A 210 -2.43 10.42 -17.82
CA HIS A 210 -2.51 11.65 -17.04
C HIS A 210 -1.39 12.61 -17.46
N TRP A 211 -1.64 13.90 -17.46
CA TRP A 211 -0.69 14.92 -17.89
C TRP A 211 0.64 14.88 -17.10
N SER A 212 0.59 14.46 -15.82
CA SER A 212 1.78 14.33 -14.97
C SER A 212 2.80 13.32 -15.49
N GLN A 213 2.42 12.40 -16.40
CA GLN A 213 3.35 11.47 -17.07
C GLN A 213 4.43 12.19 -17.88
N ARG A 214 4.19 13.44 -18.27
CA ARG A 214 5.19 14.28 -18.93
C ARG A 214 6.26 14.81 -17.97
N LEU A 215 5.95 14.90 -16.66
CA LEU A 215 6.84 15.39 -15.61
C LEU A 215 7.50 14.23 -14.84
N LEU A 216 6.73 13.19 -14.57
CA LEU A 216 7.12 12.05 -13.75
C LEU A 216 7.41 10.86 -14.64
N HIS A 217 8.59 10.69 -15.13
CA HIS A 217 8.99 9.63 -16.03
C HIS A 217 8.30 8.28 -15.77
N GLY A 218 7.79 7.66 -16.84
CA GLY A 218 7.16 6.36 -16.78
C GLY A 218 5.69 6.37 -17.18
N LYS A 219 5.17 5.16 -17.31
CA LYS A 219 3.78 4.90 -17.74
C LYS A 219 3.22 3.72 -16.94
N PRO A 220 1.88 3.57 -16.89
CA PRO A 220 1.24 2.40 -16.34
C PRO A 220 1.76 1.10 -16.96
N GLN A 221 2.04 0.10 -16.13
CA GLN A 221 2.59 -1.19 -16.57
C GLN A 221 1.76 -2.34 -15.99
N ARG A 222 0.97 -3.02 -16.81
CA ARG A 222 0.09 -4.11 -16.38
C ARG A 222 0.79 -5.20 -15.58
N ARG A 223 2.04 -5.52 -15.96
CA ARG A 223 2.83 -6.56 -15.24
C ARG A 223 3.19 -6.12 -13.84
N THR A 224 3.67 -4.89 -13.68
CA THR A 224 3.98 -4.31 -12.36
C THR A 224 2.72 -4.23 -11.51
N GLN A 225 1.61 -3.76 -12.07
CA GLN A 225 0.32 -3.70 -11.38
C GLN A 225 -0.14 -5.08 -10.86
N ARG A 226 0.05 -6.15 -11.65
CA ARG A 226 -0.26 -7.53 -11.22
C ARG A 226 0.57 -7.96 -10.03
N VAL A 227 1.89 -7.74 -10.10
CA VAL A 227 2.82 -8.12 -9.02
C VAL A 227 2.54 -7.32 -7.75
N VAL A 228 2.35 -5.99 -7.85
CA VAL A 228 2.03 -5.14 -6.71
C VAL A 228 0.72 -5.56 -6.05
N ARG A 229 -0.34 -5.82 -6.84
CA ARG A 229 -1.62 -6.31 -6.30
C ARG A 229 -1.44 -7.62 -5.54
N ALA A 230 -0.75 -8.59 -6.14
CA ALA A 230 -0.54 -9.89 -5.50
C ALA A 230 0.27 -9.77 -4.20
N LEU A 231 1.38 -9.03 -4.21
CA LEU A 231 2.24 -8.88 -3.03
C LEU A 231 1.56 -8.06 -1.91
N PHE A 232 0.87 -6.96 -2.25
CA PHE A 232 0.12 -6.19 -1.24
C PHE A 232 -1.02 -7.01 -0.64
N THR A 233 -1.74 -7.77 -1.48
CA THR A 233 -2.82 -8.64 -1.00
C THR A 233 -2.27 -9.75 -0.11
N ALA A 234 -1.20 -10.46 -0.53
CA ALA A 234 -0.54 -11.47 0.29
C ALA A 234 -0.14 -10.90 1.65
N PHE A 235 0.54 -9.75 1.63
CA PHE A 235 1.04 -9.09 2.84
C PHE A 235 -0.09 -8.71 3.80
N PHE A 236 -1.12 -8.01 3.33
CA PHE A 236 -2.22 -7.61 4.21
C PHE A 236 -3.10 -8.77 4.66
N LEU A 237 -3.29 -9.82 3.85
CA LEU A 237 -4.00 -11.02 4.29
C LEU A 237 -3.21 -11.79 5.36
N THR A 238 -1.89 -11.78 5.27
CA THR A 238 -1.02 -12.40 6.28
C THR A 238 -1.00 -11.56 7.56
N GLU A 239 -0.67 -10.28 7.47
CA GLU A 239 -0.38 -9.44 8.64
C GLU A 239 -1.65 -8.90 9.33
N LEU A 240 -2.73 -8.67 8.59
CA LEU A 240 -3.99 -8.15 9.14
C LEU A 240 -5.06 -9.25 9.23
N GLY A 241 -5.06 -10.18 8.28
CA GLY A 241 -6.04 -11.28 8.22
C GLY A 241 -5.65 -12.51 9.01
N GLY A 242 -4.37 -12.64 9.41
CA GLY A 242 -3.85 -13.82 10.10
C GLY A 242 -3.79 -15.08 9.23
N SER A 243 -3.72 -14.92 7.89
CA SER A 243 -3.71 -16.04 6.95
C SER A 243 -2.28 -16.44 6.59
N ASP A 244 -1.83 -17.59 7.05
CA ASP A 244 -0.52 -18.16 6.66
C ASP A 244 -0.49 -18.73 5.24
N LYS A 245 -1.62 -18.81 4.56
CA LYS A 245 -1.74 -19.38 3.21
C LYS A 245 -0.74 -18.72 2.23
N PHE A 246 -0.53 -17.42 2.35
CA PHE A 246 0.25 -16.64 1.39
C PHE A 246 1.68 -16.32 1.86
N ARG A 247 2.08 -16.78 3.04
CA ARG A 247 3.42 -16.55 3.61
C ARG A 247 4.52 -17.04 2.69
N ALA A 248 4.37 -18.22 2.09
CA ALA A 248 5.35 -18.78 1.15
C ALA A 248 5.62 -17.88 -0.08
N LEU A 249 4.66 -17.03 -0.49
CA LEU A 249 4.87 -16.04 -1.54
C LEU A 249 5.73 -14.86 -1.06
N LEU A 250 5.56 -14.46 0.21
CA LEU A 250 6.34 -13.37 0.82
C LEU A 250 7.77 -13.79 1.14
N GLU A 251 8.02 -15.07 1.39
CA GLU A 251 9.34 -15.61 1.71
C GLU A 251 10.17 -16.02 0.47
N ALA A 252 9.54 -16.10 -0.69
CA ALA A 252 10.21 -16.54 -1.91
C ALA A 252 10.55 -15.40 -2.86
N ASP A 253 11.65 -15.55 -3.58
CA ASP A 253 11.92 -14.73 -4.75
C ASP A 253 10.87 -14.93 -5.82
N VAL A 254 10.34 -13.83 -6.32
CA VAL A 254 9.35 -13.81 -7.39
C VAL A 254 10.00 -13.23 -8.63
N LYS A 255 9.76 -13.84 -9.77
CA LYS A 255 10.25 -13.31 -11.06
C LYS A 255 9.90 -11.83 -11.21
N ARG A 256 10.92 -10.97 -11.28
CA ARG A 256 10.85 -9.51 -11.36
C ARG A 256 10.39 -8.80 -10.07
N ALA A 257 10.46 -9.44 -8.94
CA ALA A 257 10.28 -8.84 -7.63
C ALA A 257 11.19 -9.54 -6.63
N ALA A 258 12.51 -9.47 -6.91
CA ALA A 258 13.53 -10.06 -6.06
C ALA A 258 13.53 -9.41 -4.68
N ILE A 259 13.81 -10.20 -3.65
CA ILE A 259 14.05 -9.71 -2.30
C ILE A 259 15.46 -9.12 -2.27
N GLU A 260 15.55 -7.82 -2.06
CA GLU A 260 16.84 -7.10 -1.99
C GLU A 260 17.32 -6.91 -0.56
N TYR A 261 16.40 -6.89 0.38
CA TYR A 261 16.71 -6.75 1.80
C TYR A 261 15.58 -7.35 2.65
N ASP A 262 15.95 -8.29 3.49
CA ASP A 262 15.06 -8.90 4.50
C ASP A 262 15.91 -9.45 5.64
N PRO A 263 16.14 -8.68 6.73
CA PRO A 263 16.98 -9.11 7.83
C PRO A 263 16.40 -10.31 8.62
N GLY A 264 15.11 -10.62 8.43
CA GLY A 264 14.47 -11.80 9.01
C GLY A 264 14.88 -13.09 8.29
N LEU A 265 14.88 -13.08 6.96
CA LEU A 265 15.31 -14.21 6.14
C LEU A 265 16.84 -14.43 6.23
N GLU A 266 17.64 -13.36 6.30
CA GLU A 266 19.10 -13.45 6.44
C GLU A 266 19.55 -14.13 7.75
N ARG A 267 18.74 -14.01 8.83
CA ARG A 267 19.03 -14.66 10.12
C ARG A 267 18.55 -16.12 10.20
N ALA A 268 17.66 -16.52 9.28
CA ALA A 268 17.09 -17.87 9.24
C ALA A 268 17.84 -18.81 8.29
N ALA A 269 18.72 -18.28 7.43
CA ALA A 269 19.58 -19.01 6.49
C ALA A 269 20.94 -19.33 7.10
#